data_fd6b331ce8aee103b322171fa051fe90
#
_entry.id   fd6b331ce8aee103b322171fa051fe90
#
_cell.length_a   1.000
_cell.length_b   1.000
_cell.length_c   1.000
_cell.angle_alpha   90.00
_cell.angle_beta   90.00
_cell.angle_gamma   90.00
#
_symmetry.space_group_name_H-M   'P 1'
#
loop_
_entity.id
_entity.type
_entity.pdbx_description
1 polymer ?
#
loop_
_entity_poly.entity_id
_entity_poly.type
_entity_poly.pdbx_seq_one_letter_code
_entity_poly.pdbx_strand_id
1 'polypeptide(L)'
;MIDFDIRPTDHPVPDTEREEKLQAPGFGQLFTDHMITLRWTAERGWHDGRLEPYGPFTLDPATAVLHYSQEFFEGLKAYRQDNGSITMFRPDANAARFNSTARRMAMPELPPETFIRALELLVAQDREWVPGGEGNSLYLRPFMIASDQRAKP
;
A
#
# COMPACT_ATOMS: atom_id res chain seq x y z
N MET A 1 -11.09 -11.74 -9.83
CA MET A 1 -9.89 -10.92 -9.54
C MET A 1 -10.30 -9.46 -9.71
N ILE A 2 -9.89 -8.58 -8.83
CA ILE A 2 -10.22 -7.14 -8.92
C ILE A 2 -9.29 -6.52 -9.97
N ASP A 3 -9.87 -5.77 -10.90
CA ASP A 3 -9.11 -4.96 -11.84
C ASP A 3 -8.68 -3.65 -11.17
N PHE A 4 -7.44 -3.23 -11.47
CA PHE A 4 -6.90 -1.96 -11.00
C PHE A 4 -6.91 -0.95 -12.14
N ASP A 5 -7.51 0.19 -11.89
CA ASP A 5 -7.42 1.37 -12.75
C ASP A 5 -6.07 2.04 -12.52
N ILE A 6 -5.25 2.07 -13.56
CA ILE A 6 -3.85 2.55 -13.48
C ILE A 6 -3.81 4.00 -13.92
N ARG A 7 -3.55 4.90 -12.97
CA ARG A 7 -3.49 6.36 -13.14
C ARG A 7 -2.17 6.90 -12.62
N PRO A 8 -1.06 6.72 -13.35
CA PRO A 8 0.22 7.24 -12.90
C PRO A 8 0.19 8.79 -12.81
N THR A 9 1.08 9.33 -11.96
CA THR A 9 1.24 10.79 -11.89
C THR A 9 1.82 11.35 -13.17
N ASP A 10 1.32 12.52 -13.59
CA ASP A 10 1.90 13.32 -14.69
C ASP A 10 3.15 14.09 -14.25
N HIS A 11 3.45 14.11 -12.95
CA HIS A 11 4.55 14.87 -12.34
C HIS A 11 5.36 13.97 -11.39
N PRO A 12 6.02 12.91 -11.91
CA PRO A 12 6.89 12.09 -11.07
C PRO A 12 8.10 12.89 -10.58
N VAL A 13 8.64 12.53 -9.43
CA VAL A 13 9.89 13.09 -8.94
C VAL A 13 10.99 12.84 -9.99
N PRO A 14 11.72 13.91 -10.44
CA PRO A 14 12.80 13.77 -11.39
C PRO A 14 13.89 12.79 -10.93
N ASP A 15 14.50 12.06 -11.87
CA ASP A 15 15.51 11.03 -11.58
C ASP A 15 16.63 11.54 -10.69
N THR A 16 17.19 12.71 -11.00
CA THR A 16 18.27 13.34 -10.22
C THR A 16 17.85 13.65 -8.77
N GLU A 17 16.65 14.16 -8.58
CA GLU A 17 16.12 14.46 -7.25
C GLU A 17 15.82 13.17 -6.46
N ARG A 18 15.29 12.14 -7.14
CA ARG A 18 15.05 10.82 -6.53
C ARG A 18 16.36 10.17 -6.09
N GLU A 19 17.39 10.20 -6.92
CA GLU A 19 18.73 9.69 -6.60
C GLU A 19 19.33 10.39 -5.38
N GLU A 20 19.23 11.71 -5.29
CA GLU A 20 19.68 12.47 -4.11
C GLU A 20 18.93 12.04 -2.84
N LYS A 21 17.60 11.92 -2.91
CA LYS A 21 16.77 11.48 -1.79
C LYS A 21 17.12 10.05 -1.33
N LEU A 22 17.43 9.16 -2.25
CA LEU A 22 17.78 7.78 -1.97
C LEU A 22 19.20 7.61 -1.36
N GLN A 23 20.06 8.64 -1.36
CA GLN A 23 21.34 8.59 -0.67
C GLN A 23 21.20 8.53 0.85
N ALA A 24 20.16 9.16 1.42
CA ALA A 24 19.87 9.16 2.85
C ALA A 24 18.37 9.17 3.12
N PRO A 25 17.64 8.12 2.74
CA PRO A 25 16.18 8.14 2.70
C PRO A 25 15.52 8.24 4.08
N GLY A 26 16.26 7.91 5.16
CA GLY A 26 15.66 7.79 6.48
C GLY A 26 14.60 6.68 6.55
N PHE A 27 13.83 6.65 7.64
CA PHE A 27 12.68 5.77 7.76
C PHE A 27 11.40 6.58 7.98
N GLY A 28 10.40 6.38 7.11
CA GLY A 28 9.10 7.06 7.22
C GLY A 28 9.10 8.55 6.88
N GLN A 29 10.15 9.05 6.24
CA GLN A 29 10.28 10.47 5.86
C GLN A 29 10.16 10.69 4.36
N LEU A 30 10.40 9.65 3.58
CA LEU A 30 10.36 9.67 2.12
C LEU A 30 9.29 8.69 1.63
N PHE A 31 8.46 9.14 0.71
CA PHE A 31 7.41 8.36 0.06
C PHE A 31 7.62 8.33 -1.45
N THR A 32 7.17 7.25 -2.08
CA THR A 32 7.22 7.07 -3.52
C THR A 32 6.14 7.90 -4.22
N ASP A 33 6.16 7.93 -5.56
CA ASP A 33 5.24 8.75 -6.35
C ASP A 33 3.80 8.28 -6.34
N HIS A 34 3.56 7.00 -6.03
CA HIS A 34 2.23 6.38 -6.16
C HIS A 34 1.79 5.65 -4.91
N MET A 35 0.49 5.39 -4.85
CA MET A 35 -0.15 4.53 -3.86
C MET A 35 -1.19 3.64 -4.53
N ILE A 36 -1.59 2.56 -3.85
CA ILE A 36 -2.73 1.74 -4.25
C ILE A 36 -3.85 1.91 -3.24
N THR A 37 -5.05 2.11 -3.75
CA THR A 37 -6.27 2.18 -2.96
C THR A 37 -7.29 1.15 -3.45
N LEU A 38 -8.03 0.57 -2.50
CA LEU A 38 -9.20 -0.28 -2.75
C LEU A 38 -10.32 0.11 -1.78
N ARG A 39 -11.55 -0.09 -2.19
CA ARG A 39 -12.72 0.12 -1.35
C ARG A 39 -13.48 -1.19 -1.14
N TRP A 40 -14.14 -1.29 -0.02
CA TRP A 40 -15.05 -2.37 0.26
C TRP A 40 -16.39 -1.83 0.77
N THR A 41 -17.47 -2.40 0.27
CA THR A 41 -18.83 -2.19 0.82
C THR A 41 -19.56 -3.52 0.89
N ALA A 42 -20.55 -3.62 1.77
CA ALA A 42 -21.32 -4.85 1.94
C ALA A 42 -22.07 -5.27 0.65
N GLU A 43 -22.49 -4.27 -0.15
CA GLU A 43 -23.25 -4.49 -1.38
C GLU A 43 -22.38 -4.93 -2.55
N ARG A 44 -21.13 -4.43 -2.64
CA ARG A 44 -20.24 -4.63 -3.79
C ARG A 44 -19.04 -5.52 -3.50
N GLY A 45 -18.77 -5.80 -2.23
CA GLY A 45 -17.51 -6.41 -1.84
C GLY A 45 -16.33 -5.47 -2.12
N TRP A 46 -15.16 -6.00 -2.44
CA TRP A 46 -13.99 -5.23 -2.83
C TRP A 46 -14.15 -4.68 -4.25
N HIS A 47 -13.93 -3.37 -4.41
CA HIS A 47 -14.10 -2.63 -5.66
C HIS A 47 -13.22 -1.40 -5.72
N ASP A 48 -13.26 -0.67 -6.84
CA ASP A 48 -12.54 0.58 -7.09
C ASP A 48 -11.04 0.47 -6.77
N GLY A 49 -10.40 -0.63 -7.22
CA GLY A 49 -8.96 -0.77 -7.14
C GLY A 49 -8.27 0.26 -8.03
N ARG A 50 -7.33 1.04 -7.47
CA ARG A 50 -6.60 2.07 -8.20
C ARG A 50 -5.14 2.04 -7.84
N LEU A 51 -4.29 2.26 -8.85
CA LEU A 51 -2.95 2.78 -8.68
C LEU A 51 -3.02 4.26 -9.05
N GLU A 52 -2.69 5.13 -8.13
CA GLU A 52 -2.89 6.58 -8.27
C GLU A 52 -1.73 7.37 -7.63
N PRO A 53 -1.57 8.66 -7.96
CA PRO A 53 -0.54 9.49 -7.33
C PRO A 53 -0.65 9.46 -5.81
N TYR A 54 0.49 9.40 -5.11
CA TYR A 54 0.53 9.53 -3.66
C TYR A 54 -0.03 10.87 -3.22
N GLY A 55 -0.96 10.84 -2.25
CA GLY A 55 -1.60 12.05 -1.76
C GLY A 55 -2.44 11.82 -0.50
N PRO A 56 -3.02 12.89 0.05
CA PRO A 56 -3.84 12.82 1.26
C PRO A 56 -5.18 12.15 1.00
N PHE A 57 -5.71 11.47 2.03
CA PHE A 57 -7.10 11.04 2.07
C PHE A 57 -8.00 12.17 2.60
N THR A 58 -9.16 12.31 1.98
CA THR A 58 -10.23 13.14 2.54
C THR A 58 -11.18 12.24 3.32
N LEU A 59 -11.28 12.47 4.63
CA LEU A 59 -12.16 11.73 5.54
C LEU A 59 -13.18 12.68 6.15
N ASP A 60 -14.42 12.20 6.29
CA ASP A 60 -15.45 12.89 7.07
C ASP A 60 -15.07 12.85 8.57
N PRO A 61 -15.30 13.91 9.34
CA PRO A 61 -15.06 13.91 10.78
C PRO A 61 -15.77 12.79 11.56
N ALA A 62 -16.88 12.25 11.05
CA ALA A 62 -17.60 11.12 11.65
C ALA A 62 -17.06 9.75 11.23
N THR A 63 -15.95 9.69 10.50
CA THR A 63 -15.36 8.43 10.03
C THR A 63 -14.95 7.54 11.21
N ALA A 64 -15.36 6.27 11.19
CA ALA A 64 -15.22 5.35 12.32
C ALA A 64 -13.77 5.20 12.82
N VAL A 65 -12.78 5.20 11.95
CA VAL A 65 -11.37 5.10 12.35
C VAL A 65 -10.94 6.22 13.29
N LEU A 66 -11.49 7.44 13.14
CA LEU A 66 -11.17 8.60 13.98
C LEU A 66 -11.72 8.49 15.41
N HIS A 67 -12.73 7.65 15.62
CA HIS A 67 -13.42 7.52 16.91
C HIS A 67 -13.14 6.18 17.60
N TYR A 68 -12.96 5.11 16.84
CA TYR A 68 -12.85 3.74 17.35
C TYR A 68 -11.50 3.11 17.09
N SER A 69 -10.57 3.81 16.41
CA SER A 69 -9.26 3.28 16.03
C SER A 69 -9.35 1.92 15.32
N GLN A 70 -10.43 1.71 14.54
CA GLN A 70 -10.61 0.48 13.79
C GLN A 70 -9.75 0.52 12.54
N GLU A 71 -8.48 0.19 12.74
CA GLU A 71 -7.45 0.15 11.71
C GLU A 71 -6.41 -0.91 12.02
N PHE A 72 -5.68 -1.35 11.02
CA PHE A 72 -4.50 -2.18 11.17
C PHE A 72 -3.59 -2.06 9.94
N PHE A 73 -2.35 -2.48 10.08
CA PHE A 73 -1.39 -2.48 8.99
C PHE A 73 -0.54 -3.74 8.95
N GLU A 74 0.10 -3.95 7.81
CA GLU A 74 1.18 -4.89 7.57
C GLU A 74 2.47 -4.15 7.21
N GLY A 75 3.59 -4.86 7.30
CA GLY A 75 4.88 -4.36 6.86
C GLY A 75 5.67 -5.44 6.16
N LEU A 76 6.12 -5.13 4.96
CA LEU A 76 7.04 -5.96 4.19
C LEU A 76 7.99 -5.08 3.38
N LYS A 77 8.96 -5.70 2.73
CA LYS A 77 10.01 -4.97 2.02
C LYS A 77 10.20 -5.51 0.61
N ALA A 78 10.49 -4.60 -0.32
CA ALA A 78 10.97 -4.93 -1.66
C ALA A 78 12.46 -4.63 -1.74
N TYR A 79 13.22 -5.54 -2.35
CA TYR A 79 14.68 -5.51 -2.45
C TYR A 79 15.09 -5.55 -3.91
N ARG A 80 15.99 -4.64 -4.30
CA ARG A 80 16.64 -4.68 -5.61
C ARG A 80 17.84 -5.62 -5.54
N GLN A 81 17.86 -6.62 -6.41
CA GLN A 81 18.94 -7.58 -6.55
C GLN A 81 20.05 -7.04 -7.48
N ASP A 82 21.24 -7.60 -7.43
CA ASP A 82 22.39 -7.20 -8.28
C ASP A 82 22.09 -7.30 -9.77
N ASN A 83 21.22 -8.20 -10.17
CA ASN A 83 20.79 -8.36 -11.58
C ASN A 83 19.67 -7.38 -11.98
N GLY A 84 19.28 -6.42 -11.09
CA GLY A 84 18.23 -5.43 -11.32
C GLY A 84 16.81 -5.92 -11.12
N SER A 85 16.59 -7.20 -10.81
CA SER A 85 15.26 -7.71 -10.44
C SER A 85 14.85 -7.19 -9.04
N ILE A 86 13.55 -7.11 -8.80
CA ILE A 86 13.01 -6.73 -7.49
C ILE A 86 12.27 -7.93 -6.91
N THR A 87 12.54 -8.22 -5.64
CA THR A 87 11.95 -9.36 -4.93
C THR A 87 11.32 -8.92 -3.62
N MET A 88 10.29 -9.65 -3.20
CA MET A 88 9.66 -9.54 -1.89
C MET A 88 9.76 -10.88 -1.16
N PHE A 89 10.02 -10.86 0.14
CA PHE A 89 10.13 -12.09 0.91
C PHE A 89 8.77 -12.53 1.45
N ARG A 90 8.27 -13.67 0.95
CA ARG A 90 7.03 -14.33 1.41
C ARG A 90 5.82 -13.40 1.54
N PRO A 91 5.43 -12.65 0.50
CA PRO A 91 4.27 -11.76 0.56
C PRO A 91 2.95 -12.52 0.81
N ASP A 92 2.89 -13.81 0.49
CA ASP A 92 1.81 -14.73 0.83
C ASP A 92 1.57 -14.84 2.34
N ALA A 93 2.64 -14.92 3.13
CA ALA A 93 2.55 -14.95 4.59
C ALA A 93 2.03 -13.62 5.15
N ASN A 94 2.41 -12.49 4.55
CA ASN A 94 1.87 -11.18 4.91
C ASN A 94 0.39 -11.07 4.56
N ALA A 95 -0.04 -11.55 3.39
CA ALA A 95 -1.45 -11.59 3.01
C ALA A 95 -2.29 -12.43 4.00
N ALA A 96 -1.77 -13.59 4.41
CA ALA A 96 -2.44 -14.45 5.39
C ALA A 96 -2.57 -13.75 6.77
N ARG A 97 -1.52 -13.06 7.23
CA ARG A 97 -1.53 -12.32 8.50
C ARG A 97 -2.45 -11.10 8.43
N PHE A 98 -2.45 -10.38 7.30
CA PHE A 98 -3.38 -9.27 7.04
C PHE A 98 -4.83 -9.72 7.21
N ASN A 99 -5.22 -10.85 6.63
CA ASN A 99 -6.56 -11.40 6.76
C ASN A 99 -6.87 -11.94 8.17
N SER A 100 -5.88 -12.53 8.85
CA SER A 100 -6.05 -12.93 10.25
C SER A 100 -6.35 -11.71 11.14
N THR A 101 -5.68 -10.59 10.89
CA THR A 101 -5.92 -9.34 11.61
C THR A 101 -7.27 -8.73 11.23
N ALA A 102 -7.65 -8.76 9.94
CA ALA A 102 -8.96 -8.28 9.49
C ALA A 102 -10.11 -8.99 10.23
N ARG A 103 -10.07 -10.33 10.31
CA ARG A 103 -11.04 -11.10 11.08
C ARG A 103 -11.12 -10.66 12.55
N ARG A 104 -9.96 -10.46 13.19
CA ARG A 104 -9.91 -10.05 14.60
C ARG A 104 -10.45 -8.64 14.83
N MET A 105 -10.30 -7.77 13.85
CA MET A 105 -10.80 -6.38 13.86
C MET A 105 -12.24 -6.25 13.36
N ALA A 106 -12.91 -7.38 13.04
CA ALA A 106 -14.24 -7.40 12.42
C ALA A 106 -14.30 -6.59 11.12
N MET A 107 -13.23 -6.67 10.33
CA MET A 107 -13.09 -6.00 9.03
C MET A 107 -13.07 -7.04 7.90
N PRO A 108 -13.40 -6.65 6.66
CA PRO A 108 -13.47 -7.58 5.54
C PRO A 108 -12.09 -8.15 5.18
N GLU A 109 -12.06 -9.44 4.87
CA GLU A 109 -10.84 -10.09 4.37
C GLU A 109 -10.60 -9.68 2.91
N LEU A 110 -9.36 -9.36 2.58
CA LEU A 110 -8.92 -9.09 1.21
C LEU A 110 -8.42 -10.40 0.58
N PRO A 111 -8.89 -10.80 -0.63
CA PRO A 111 -8.36 -11.98 -1.30
C PRO A 111 -6.82 -11.92 -1.40
N PRO A 112 -6.10 -12.99 -0.97
CA PRO A 112 -4.63 -12.99 -0.96
C PRO A 112 -3.99 -12.64 -2.31
N GLU A 113 -4.58 -13.10 -3.40
CA GLU A 113 -4.15 -12.79 -4.76
C GLU A 113 -4.30 -11.30 -5.09
N THR A 114 -5.33 -10.64 -4.55
CA THR A 114 -5.52 -9.18 -4.70
C THR A 114 -4.48 -8.40 -3.91
N PHE A 115 -4.18 -8.85 -2.68
CA PHE A 115 -3.12 -8.26 -1.86
C PHE A 115 -1.76 -8.32 -2.57
N ILE A 116 -1.38 -9.50 -3.06
CA ILE A 116 -0.11 -9.70 -3.77
C ILE A 116 -0.08 -8.86 -5.05
N ARG A 117 -1.16 -8.89 -5.83
CA ARG A 117 -1.25 -8.11 -7.08
C ARG A 117 -1.10 -6.61 -6.86
N ALA A 118 -1.70 -6.08 -5.80
CA ALA A 118 -1.56 -4.67 -5.42
C ALA A 118 -0.10 -4.30 -5.15
N LEU A 119 0.63 -5.14 -4.40
CA LEU A 119 2.06 -4.93 -4.13
C LEU A 119 2.90 -4.99 -5.40
N GLU A 120 2.67 -5.99 -6.26
CA GLU A 120 3.39 -6.14 -7.52
C GLU A 120 3.19 -4.93 -8.44
N LEU A 121 1.96 -4.44 -8.57
CA LEU A 121 1.64 -3.27 -9.38
C LEU A 121 2.35 -2.01 -8.85
N LEU A 122 2.28 -1.76 -7.55
CA LEU A 122 2.91 -0.60 -6.94
C LEU A 122 4.43 -0.64 -7.08
N VAL A 123 5.04 -1.78 -6.77
CA VAL A 123 6.49 -1.97 -6.89
C VAL A 123 6.96 -1.88 -8.34
N ALA A 124 6.17 -2.39 -9.29
CA ALA A 124 6.50 -2.27 -10.71
C ALA A 124 6.43 -0.82 -11.20
N GLN A 125 5.42 -0.07 -10.76
CA GLN A 125 5.25 1.34 -11.11
C GLN A 125 6.36 2.20 -10.53
N ASP A 126 6.66 2.03 -9.24
CA ASP A 126 7.65 2.80 -8.50
C ASP A 126 9.01 2.09 -8.40
N ARG A 127 9.34 1.27 -9.39
CA ARG A 127 10.54 0.44 -9.34
C ARG A 127 11.84 1.21 -9.12
N GLU A 128 11.92 2.44 -9.62
CA GLU A 128 13.12 3.28 -9.50
C GLU A 128 13.27 3.88 -8.08
N TRP A 129 12.23 3.78 -7.25
CA TRP A 129 12.28 4.10 -5.83
C TRP A 129 12.82 2.96 -4.96
N VAL A 130 12.98 1.75 -5.50
CA VAL A 130 13.58 0.63 -4.75
C VAL A 130 15.10 0.80 -4.75
N PRO A 131 15.72 1.12 -3.61
CA PRO A 131 17.15 1.38 -3.56
C PRO A 131 17.94 0.09 -3.80
N GLY A 132 19.12 0.22 -4.40
CA GLY A 132 20.12 -0.84 -4.49
C GLY A 132 21.05 -0.84 -3.30
N GLY A 133 21.97 -1.83 -3.28
CA GLY A 133 23.01 -1.95 -2.26
C GLY A 133 22.57 -2.75 -1.02
N GLU A 134 23.58 -3.26 -0.31
CA GLU A 134 23.38 -4.12 0.86
C GLU A 134 22.63 -3.38 1.98
N GLY A 135 21.64 -4.03 2.58
CA GLY A 135 20.85 -3.50 3.68
C GLY A 135 19.73 -2.53 3.29
N ASN A 136 19.71 -2.06 2.06
CA ASN A 136 18.69 -1.14 1.56
C ASN A 136 17.43 -1.87 1.09
N SER A 137 16.28 -1.21 1.24
CA SER A 137 14.98 -1.76 0.81
C SER A 137 13.93 -0.66 0.72
N LEU A 138 12.92 -0.89 -0.12
CA LEU A 138 11.68 -0.12 -0.07
C LEU A 138 10.72 -0.78 0.95
N TYR A 139 10.30 -0.04 1.97
CA TYR A 139 9.30 -0.50 2.92
C TYR A 139 7.90 -0.30 2.36
N LEU A 140 7.10 -1.35 2.36
CA LEU A 140 5.70 -1.34 1.93
C LEU A 140 4.79 -1.43 3.14
N ARG A 141 3.78 -0.57 3.20
CA ARG A 141 2.81 -0.51 4.29
C ARG A 141 1.38 -0.67 3.79
N PRO A 142 0.91 -1.89 3.56
CA PRO A 142 -0.51 -2.14 3.41
C PRO A 142 -1.22 -1.84 4.73
N PHE A 143 -2.34 -1.14 4.67
CA PHE A 143 -3.16 -0.87 5.85
C PHE A 143 -4.64 -0.86 5.47
N MET A 144 -5.49 -1.03 6.46
CA MET A 144 -6.94 -0.97 6.31
C MET A 144 -7.54 -0.10 7.40
N ILE A 145 -8.43 0.78 7.01
CA ILE A 145 -9.16 1.66 7.92
C ILE A 145 -10.67 1.50 7.72
N ALA A 146 -11.43 1.60 8.80
CA ALA A 146 -12.89 1.70 8.73
C ALA A 146 -13.28 3.13 8.36
N SER A 147 -13.69 3.34 7.10
CA SER A 147 -14.07 4.64 6.56
C SER A 147 -15.59 4.91 6.58
N ASP A 148 -16.38 4.04 7.21
CA ASP A 148 -17.83 4.24 7.37
C ASP A 148 -18.09 5.46 8.27
N GLN A 149 -19.03 6.31 7.84
CA GLN A 149 -19.46 7.51 8.56
C GLN A 149 -20.59 7.23 9.58
N ARG A 150 -21.07 6.01 9.67
CA ARG A 150 -22.16 5.65 10.57
C ARG A 150 -21.61 5.21 11.91
N ALA A 151 -21.78 6.05 12.93
CA ALA A 151 -21.74 5.57 14.30
C ALA A 151 -22.87 4.52 14.46
N LYS A 152 -22.50 3.24 14.46
CA LYS A 152 -23.44 2.18 14.83
C LYS A 152 -23.48 2.12 16.34
N PRO A 153 -24.68 2.11 16.97
CA PRO A 153 -24.81 1.91 18.40
C PRO A 153 -24.35 0.51 18.80
#